data_7dafc28d649680c2f6504e89d1524903
#
_entry.id   7dafc28d649680c2f6504e89d1524903
#
_cell.length_a   1.000
_cell.length_b   1.000
_cell.length_c   1.000
_cell.angle_alpha   90.00
_cell.angle_beta   90.00
_cell.angle_gamma   90.00
#
_symmetry.space_group_name_H-M   'P 1'
#
loop_
_entity.id
_entity.type
_entity.pdbx_description
1 polymer ?
#
loop_
_entity_poly.entity_id
_entity_poly.type
_entity_poly.pdbx_seq_one_letter_code
_entity_poly.pdbx_strand_id
1 'polypeptide(L)'
;TGLEYTAATDSGVCVLAREAGKVVRCWGNEIHVLRDSDGRVDTYRLNKFLRSNQSTCFNQKPIVNRGDHVVKGQVLADGPATDGGELALGFNVLVAFMPWEGYNYEDAILLSEELCKEDIYTSIHIEEYECDARDTKLGAEEITRELPNTGDDTLKNLDEDGIICIGAEVHPGDILVGKATPKGETELTPEERLLRAIFGDKEREVRDTSLRVPHGECGKVVDVKVFTRENGDELQPGVNKLVRVYIAQKRKIHEGDKMAGRHGNKGVVSRVMRKEDMPFLPDGTPVQIVLNPLGVPSRM
;
A
#
# COMPACT_ATOMS: atom_id res chain seq x y z
N THR A 1 26.93 -7.95 9.57
CA THR A 1 27.77 -9.05 9.03
C THR A 1 28.65 -8.62 7.84
N GLY A 2 28.46 -7.39 7.31
CA GLY A 2 29.17 -6.87 6.13
C GLY A 2 28.50 -7.21 4.80
N LEU A 3 27.41 -7.96 4.78
CA LEU A 3 26.65 -8.29 3.58
C LEU A 3 25.48 -7.33 3.29
N GLU A 4 25.23 -6.37 4.17
CA GLU A 4 24.10 -5.46 4.11
C GLU A 4 24.11 -4.62 2.83
N TYR A 5 25.29 -4.11 2.46
CA TYR A 5 25.48 -3.37 1.20
C TYR A 5 25.28 -4.26 -0.02
N THR A 6 25.93 -5.42 -0.05
CA THR A 6 25.82 -6.37 -1.15
C THR A 6 24.39 -6.86 -1.33
N ALA A 7 23.68 -7.16 -0.22
CA ALA A 7 22.29 -7.57 -0.27
C ALA A 7 21.39 -6.48 -0.85
N ALA A 8 21.59 -5.21 -0.48
CA ALA A 8 20.81 -4.09 -0.99
C ALA A 8 21.08 -3.82 -2.49
N THR A 9 22.33 -3.83 -2.91
CA THR A 9 22.72 -3.52 -4.29
C THR A 9 22.42 -4.64 -5.28
N ASP A 10 22.74 -5.89 -4.91
CA ASP A 10 22.62 -7.04 -5.81
C ASP A 10 21.17 -7.55 -5.93
N SER A 11 20.32 -7.28 -4.95
CA SER A 11 18.88 -7.63 -5.00
C SER A 11 18.10 -6.80 -6.04
N GLY A 12 18.66 -5.69 -6.54
CA GLY A 12 17.99 -4.80 -7.48
C GLY A 12 16.93 -3.89 -6.87
N VAL A 13 16.82 -3.82 -5.54
CA VAL A 13 15.90 -2.89 -4.85
C VAL A 13 16.38 -1.45 -4.93
N CYS A 14 17.70 -1.23 -4.96
CA CYS A 14 18.33 0.07 -5.15
C CYS A 14 18.59 0.34 -6.64
N VAL A 15 18.55 1.60 -7.03
CA VAL A 15 18.93 2.03 -8.39
C VAL A 15 20.39 2.44 -8.40
N LEU A 16 21.19 1.78 -9.23
CA LEU A 16 22.63 2.01 -9.34
C LEU A 16 22.98 2.81 -10.61
N ALA A 17 23.99 3.67 -10.52
CA ALA A 17 24.56 4.38 -11.67
C ALA A 17 25.24 3.39 -12.63
N ARG A 18 24.85 3.41 -13.91
CA ARG A 18 25.42 2.58 -14.96
C ARG A 18 26.84 3.01 -15.33
N GLU A 19 27.04 4.32 -15.36
CA GLU A 19 28.32 4.98 -15.68
C GLU A 19 28.54 6.17 -14.76
N ALA A 20 29.80 6.64 -14.67
CA ALA A 20 30.13 7.87 -13.98
C ALA A 20 29.58 9.09 -14.71
N GLY A 21 29.13 10.11 -13.97
CA GLY A 21 28.56 11.28 -14.57
C GLY A 21 28.01 12.29 -13.57
N LYS A 22 27.40 13.35 -14.10
CA LYS A 22 26.79 14.41 -13.30
C LYS A 22 25.27 14.34 -13.32
N VAL A 23 24.63 14.42 -12.17
CA VAL A 23 23.18 14.47 -12.05
C VAL A 23 22.68 15.84 -12.58
N VAL A 24 22.01 15.84 -13.72
CA VAL A 24 21.47 17.06 -14.35
C VAL A 24 20.04 17.36 -13.91
N ARG A 25 19.27 16.31 -13.62
CA ARG A 25 17.88 16.42 -13.10
C ARG A 25 17.62 15.30 -12.10
N CYS A 26 16.87 15.63 -11.05
CA CYS A 26 16.41 14.65 -10.05
C CYS A 26 14.99 15.02 -9.63
N TRP A 27 14.06 14.10 -9.89
CA TRP A 27 12.67 14.19 -9.48
C TRP A 27 12.28 12.96 -8.65
N GLY A 28 11.12 13.01 -8.03
CA GLY A 28 10.65 11.89 -7.20
C GLY A 28 10.48 10.56 -7.95
N ASN A 29 10.27 10.60 -9.25
CA ASN A 29 10.03 9.43 -10.12
C ASN A 29 11.12 9.20 -11.18
N GLU A 30 12.07 10.11 -11.33
CA GLU A 30 13.05 10.03 -12.41
C GLU A 30 14.36 10.77 -12.09
N ILE A 31 15.51 10.18 -12.45
CA ILE A 31 16.84 10.75 -12.30
C ILE A 31 17.53 10.75 -13.66
N HIS A 32 18.14 11.88 -14.04
CA HIS A 32 18.92 12.02 -15.27
C HIS A 32 20.38 12.26 -14.93
N VAL A 33 21.26 11.42 -15.46
CA VAL A 33 22.71 11.51 -15.27
C VAL A 33 23.37 11.74 -16.62
N LEU A 34 24.11 12.83 -16.75
CA LEU A 34 24.95 13.12 -17.91
C LEU A 34 26.25 12.35 -17.74
N ARG A 35 26.52 11.38 -18.62
CA ARG A 35 27.75 10.57 -18.59
C ARG A 35 28.98 11.42 -18.90
N ASP A 36 30.06 11.15 -18.19
CA ASP A 36 31.35 11.79 -18.46
C ASP A 36 32.03 11.22 -19.70
N SER A 37 31.75 9.97 -20.06
CA SER A 37 32.42 9.22 -21.12
C SER A 37 32.03 9.69 -22.54
N ASP A 38 30.72 9.89 -22.77
CA ASP A 38 30.18 10.14 -24.12
C ASP A 38 29.20 11.32 -24.19
N GLY A 39 28.96 11.99 -23.06
CA GLY A 39 28.05 13.14 -22.97
C GLY A 39 26.57 12.79 -23.18
N ARG A 40 26.20 11.50 -23.18
CA ARG A 40 24.82 11.07 -23.25
C ARG A 40 24.13 11.16 -21.89
N VAL A 41 22.82 11.31 -21.91
CA VAL A 41 22.01 11.33 -20.69
C VAL A 41 21.39 9.96 -20.43
N ASP A 42 21.72 9.36 -19.30
CA ASP A 42 21.03 8.19 -18.78
C ASP A 42 19.80 8.60 -17.99
N THR A 43 18.68 7.99 -18.31
CA THR A 43 17.43 8.17 -17.60
C THR A 43 17.13 6.97 -16.74
N TYR A 44 16.95 7.19 -15.42
CA TYR A 44 16.57 6.19 -14.44
C TYR A 44 15.16 6.47 -13.96
N ARG A 45 14.23 5.62 -14.32
CA ARG A 45 12.84 5.69 -13.83
C ARG A 45 12.74 4.94 -12.50
N LEU A 46 12.12 5.58 -11.51
CA LEU A 46 11.94 5.03 -10.17
C LEU A 46 10.56 4.40 -10.03
N ASN A 47 10.52 3.23 -9.41
CA ASN A 47 9.27 2.57 -9.07
C ASN A 47 8.63 3.27 -7.86
N LYS A 48 7.38 3.71 -8.02
CA LYS A 48 6.64 4.44 -7.00
C LYS A 48 5.41 3.65 -6.58
N PHE A 49 5.32 3.32 -5.28
CA PHE A 49 4.15 2.69 -4.65
C PHE A 49 3.63 1.47 -5.41
N LEU A 50 4.52 0.59 -5.86
CA LEU A 50 4.14 -0.68 -6.48
C LEU A 50 3.84 -1.73 -5.41
N ARG A 51 2.85 -2.55 -5.66
CA ARG A 51 2.53 -3.70 -4.84
C ARG A 51 3.54 -4.82 -5.06
N SER A 52 4.14 -5.34 -3.98
CA SER A 52 4.92 -6.57 -4.03
C SER A 52 4.00 -7.81 -3.97
N ASN A 53 4.56 -9.01 -4.19
CA ASN A 53 3.83 -10.27 -4.06
C ASN A 53 3.28 -10.52 -2.64
N GLN A 54 3.81 -9.85 -1.63
CA GLN A 54 3.40 -9.94 -0.22
C GLN A 54 2.50 -8.77 0.19
N SER A 55 1.93 -8.03 -0.77
CA SER A 55 1.12 -6.82 -0.52
C SER A 55 1.88 -5.70 0.19
N THR A 56 3.20 -5.74 0.22
CA THR A 56 4.04 -4.66 0.75
C THR A 56 4.29 -3.60 -0.31
N CYS A 57 4.65 -2.39 0.12
CA CYS A 57 4.92 -1.27 -0.77
C CYS A 57 6.35 -1.31 -1.28
N PHE A 58 6.52 -1.37 -2.59
CA PHE A 58 7.80 -1.17 -3.27
C PHE A 58 7.89 0.27 -3.75
N ASN A 59 8.69 1.08 -3.08
CA ASN A 59 8.84 2.50 -3.39
C ASN A 59 10.30 2.89 -3.39
N GLN A 60 10.78 3.49 -4.50
CA GLN A 60 12.15 3.97 -4.62
C GLN A 60 12.21 5.47 -4.39
N LYS A 61 13.17 5.90 -3.58
CA LYS A 61 13.38 7.30 -3.20
C LYS A 61 14.77 7.74 -3.61
N PRO A 62 14.93 8.84 -4.40
CA PRO A 62 16.24 9.34 -4.77
C PRO A 62 17.01 9.82 -3.54
N ILE A 63 18.30 9.53 -3.50
CA ILE A 63 19.24 9.98 -2.45
C ILE A 63 20.29 10.96 -2.98
N VAL A 64 20.29 11.22 -4.29
CA VAL A 64 21.19 12.17 -4.95
C VAL A 64 20.46 13.47 -5.27
N ASN A 65 21.20 14.56 -5.38
CA ASN A 65 20.68 15.87 -5.72
C ASN A 65 21.18 16.32 -7.09
N ARG A 66 20.47 17.27 -7.67
CA ARG A 66 20.91 17.91 -8.91
C ARG A 66 22.27 18.59 -8.70
N GLY A 67 23.22 18.25 -9.57
CA GLY A 67 24.58 18.79 -9.51
C GLY A 67 25.62 17.84 -8.93
N ASP A 68 25.17 16.77 -8.24
CA ASP A 68 26.06 15.77 -7.68
C ASP A 68 26.80 15.02 -8.79
N HIS A 69 28.05 14.68 -8.53
CA HIS A 69 28.85 13.79 -9.38
C HIS A 69 28.78 12.39 -8.81
N VAL A 70 28.42 11.43 -9.65
CA VAL A 70 28.25 10.02 -9.28
C VAL A 70 29.25 9.13 -10.00
N VAL A 71 29.69 8.08 -9.33
CA VAL A 71 30.58 7.09 -9.93
C VAL A 71 29.80 5.85 -10.37
N LYS A 72 30.36 5.08 -11.28
CA LYS A 72 29.75 3.80 -11.71
C LYS A 72 29.49 2.87 -10.53
N GLY A 73 28.27 2.32 -10.44
CA GLY A 73 27.83 1.44 -9.35
C GLY A 73 27.39 2.16 -8.09
N GLN A 74 27.46 3.49 -8.03
CA GLN A 74 26.95 4.26 -6.91
C GLN A 74 25.42 4.19 -6.84
N VAL A 75 24.87 4.11 -5.62
CA VAL A 75 23.41 4.11 -5.40
C VAL A 75 22.86 5.50 -5.68
N LEU A 76 21.87 5.59 -6.55
CA LEU A 76 21.15 6.80 -6.93
C LEU A 76 19.83 6.94 -6.18
N ALA A 77 19.18 5.82 -5.89
CA ALA A 77 17.92 5.78 -5.17
C ALA A 77 17.85 4.53 -4.28
N ASP A 78 17.38 4.73 -3.06
CA ASP A 78 17.08 3.66 -2.13
C ASP A 78 15.73 3.00 -2.46
N GLY A 79 15.64 1.72 -2.19
CA GLY A 79 14.41 0.93 -2.31
C GLY A 79 13.77 0.64 -0.94
N PRO A 80 12.85 -0.33 -0.88
CA PRO A 80 12.26 -0.76 0.38
C PRO A 80 13.31 -1.36 1.32
N ALA A 81 13.20 -1.03 2.61
CA ALA A 81 14.09 -1.52 3.67
C ALA A 81 15.59 -1.26 3.41
N THR A 82 15.92 -0.15 2.75
CA THR A 82 17.30 0.29 2.51
C THR A 82 17.49 1.74 2.92
N ASP A 83 18.70 2.08 3.35
CA ASP A 83 19.12 3.43 3.73
C ASP A 83 20.56 3.65 3.28
N GLY A 84 20.79 4.65 2.41
CA GLY A 84 22.10 4.96 1.85
C GLY A 84 22.75 3.80 1.07
N GLY A 85 21.95 2.90 0.50
CA GLY A 85 22.42 1.70 -0.21
C GLY A 85 22.75 0.52 0.69
N GLU A 86 22.45 0.58 1.97
CA GLU A 86 22.58 -0.54 2.90
C GLU A 86 21.21 -1.08 3.31
N LEU A 87 21.16 -2.37 3.64
CA LEU A 87 19.97 -3.01 4.16
C LEU A 87 19.62 -2.45 5.54
N ALA A 88 18.41 -1.91 5.68
CA ALA A 88 17.86 -1.30 6.89
C ALA A 88 16.50 -1.91 7.21
N LEU A 89 16.49 -3.07 7.89
CA LEU A 89 15.27 -3.85 8.15
C LEU A 89 14.45 -3.36 9.35
N GLY A 90 14.93 -2.38 10.06
CA GLY A 90 14.27 -1.88 11.27
C GLY A 90 14.72 -0.46 11.60
N PHE A 91 14.42 -0.07 12.83
CA PHE A 91 14.76 1.25 13.35
C PHE A 91 15.52 1.12 14.68
N ASN A 92 16.49 2.00 14.92
CA ASN A 92 17.21 2.07 16.19
C ASN A 92 16.45 2.98 17.14
N VAL A 93 15.94 2.40 18.23
CA VAL A 93 15.16 3.11 19.24
C VAL A 93 15.88 3.08 20.59
N LEU A 94 15.55 4.01 21.48
CA LEU A 94 16.06 4.04 22.85
C LEU A 94 15.29 3.00 23.68
N VAL A 95 16.01 1.97 24.16
CA VAL A 95 15.43 0.83 24.89
C VAL A 95 15.90 0.84 26.34
N ALA A 96 14.99 0.64 27.29
CA ALA A 96 15.28 0.32 28.67
C ALA A 96 15.01 -1.16 28.99
N PHE A 97 15.93 -1.81 29.66
CA PHE A 97 15.75 -3.15 30.20
C PHE A 97 15.43 -3.06 31.69
N MET A 98 14.14 -3.08 31.99
CA MET A 98 13.65 -3.02 33.38
C MET A 98 12.22 -3.60 33.45
N PRO A 99 11.82 -4.17 34.59
CA PRO A 99 10.42 -4.56 34.77
C PRO A 99 9.54 -3.30 34.87
N TRP A 100 8.35 -3.32 34.25
CA TRP A 100 7.44 -2.19 34.26
C TRP A 100 6.00 -2.64 34.47
N GLU A 101 5.49 -2.54 35.69
CA GLU A 101 4.10 -2.80 36.08
C GLU A 101 3.51 -4.13 35.56
N GLY A 102 4.35 -5.10 35.21
CA GLY A 102 3.94 -6.38 34.62
C GLY A 102 3.61 -6.33 33.12
N TYR A 103 3.59 -5.15 32.50
CA TYR A 103 3.25 -5.02 31.06
C TYR A 103 4.32 -5.60 30.12
N ASN A 104 5.51 -5.85 30.61
CA ASN A 104 6.60 -6.47 29.85
C ASN A 104 6.96 -7.87 30.39
N TYR A 105 5.99 -8.56 30.98
CA TYR A 105 6.18 -9.93 31.46
C TYR A 105 6.59 -10.87 30.31
N GLU A 106 7.57 -11.75 30.58
CA GLU A 106 8.22 -12.58 29.54
C GLU A 106 8.82 -11.73 28.42
N ASP A 107 8.31 -11.91 27.18
CA ASP A 107 8.76 -11.21 25.99
C ASP A 107 7.77 -10.10 25.55
N ALA A 108 6.82 -9.74 26.40
CA ALA A 108 5.89 -8.66 26.09
C ALA A 108 6.63 -7.31 26.00
N ILE A 109 6.19 -6.48 25.09
CA ILE A 109 6.86 -5.22 24.72
C ILE A 109 5.98 -4.04 25.11
N LEU A 110 6.55 -3.10 25.83
CA LEU A 110 5.92 -1.83 26.15
C LEU A 110 6.46 -0.76 25.21
N LEU A 111 5.58 -0.05 24.51
CA LEU A 111 5.93 1.01 23.55
C LEU A 111 5.51 2.38 24.03
N SER A 112 6.28 3.40 23.65
CA SER A 112 5.86 4.80 23.72
C SER A 112 4.97 5.17 22.54
N GLU A 113 3.92 5.98 22.78
CA GLU A 113 3.06 6.54 21.73
C GLU A 113 3.82 7.43 20.73
N GLU A 114 4.99 7.94 21.10
CA GLU A 114 5.86 8.70 20.21
C GLU A 114 6.19 7.92 18.93
N LEU A 115 6.43 6.61 19.05
CA LEU A 115 6.67 5.73 17.89
C LEU A 115 5.49 5.69 16.92
N CYS A 116 4.27 5.74 17.45
CA CYS A 116 3.05 5.79 16.64
C CYS A 116 2.81 7.17 16.01
N LYS A 117 3.14 8.24 16.72
CA LYS A 117 2.99 9.63 16.26
C LYS A 117 3.96 9.98 15.14
N GLU A 118 5.21 9.55 15.28
CA GLU A 118 6.28 9.82 14.32
C GLU A 118 6.35 8.79 13.18
N ASP A 119 5.37 7.89 13.08
CA ASP A 119 5.30 6.84 12.06
C ASP A 119 6.49 5.88 12.05
N ILE A 120 7.18 5.72 13.19
CA ILE A 120 8.20 4.70 13.38
C ILE A 120 7.49 3.35 13.47
N TYR A 121 8.00 2.33 12.77
CA TYR A 121 7.35 1.01 12.59
C TYR A 121 5.99 1.05 11.88
N THR A 122 5.70 2.12 11.18
CA THR A 122 4.54 2.21 10.29
C THR A 122 4.83 1.56 8.96
N SER A 123 3.94 0.71 8.48
CA SER A 123 4.06 0.03 7.19
C SER A 123 2.98 0.47 6.21
N ILE A 124 3.29 0.40 4.93
CA ILE A 124 2.34 0.64 3.85
C ILE A 124 2.04 -0.70 3.18
N HIS A 125 0.77 -1.07 3.13
CA HIS A 125 0.29 -2.25 2.43
C HIS A 125 -0.56 -1.83 1.25
N ILE A 126 -0.36 -2.48 0.10
CA ILE A 126 -1.13 -2.21 -1.11
C ILE A 126 -1.92 -3.46 -1.44
N GLU A 127 -3.24 -3.35 -1.34
CA GLU A 127 -4.17 -4.42 -1.69
C GLU A 127 -4.69 -4.21 -3.12
N GLU A 128 -4.94 -5.32 -3.81
CA GLU A 128 -5.46 -5.34 -5.17
C GLU A 128 -6.89 -5.87 -5.16
N TYR A 129 -7.78 -5.12 -5.80
CA TYR A 129 -9.18 -5.49 -5.98
C TYR A 129 -9.48 -5.60 -7.46
N GLU A 130 -10.03 -6.73 -7.87
CA GLU A 130 -10.42 -6.99 -9.25
C GLU A 130 -11.95 -6.97 -9.42
N CYS A 131 -12.40 -6.33 -10.49
CA CYS A 131 -13.77 -6.39 -10.94
C CYS A 131 -13.79 -6.72 -12.44
N ASP A 132 -14.45 -7.80 -12.80
CA ASP A 132 -14.63 -8.20 -14.17
C ASP A 132 -16.09 -8.00 -14.62
N ALA A 133 -16.29 -7.60 -15.87
CA ALA A 133 -17.58 -7.58 -16.54
C ALA A 133 -17.63 -8.71 -17.55
N ARG A 134 -18.59 -9.63 -17.35
CA ARG A 134 -18.74 -10.87 -18.13
C ARG A 134 -20.02 -10.85 -18.96
N ASP A 135 -20.01 -11.63 -20.02
CA ASP A 135 -21.23 -11.98 -20.72
C ASP A 135 -22.01 -13.02 -19.93
N THR A 136 -23.25 -12.69 -19.56
CA THR A 136 -24.17 -13.61 -18.91
C THR A 136 -25.26 -14.06 -19.87
N LYS A 137 -25.99 -15.15 -19.55
CA LYS A 137 -27.11 -15.63 -20.34
C LYS A 137 -28.26 -14.60 -20.46
N LEU A 138 -28.31 -13.63 -19.55
CA LEU A 138 -29.34 -12.59 -19.48
C LEU A 138 -28.92 -11.28 -20.17
N GLY A 139 -27.67 -11.18 -20.56
CA GLY A 139 -27.05 -10.02 -21.19
C GLY A 139 -25.65 -9.80 -20.66
N ALA A 140 -24.90 -8.85 -21.23
CA ALA A 140 -23.59 -8.46 -20.77
C ALA A 140 -23.68 -7.65 -19.48
N GLU A 141 -22.77 -7.90 -18.54
CA GLU A 141 -22.53 -7.01 -17.41
C GLU A 141 -21.86 -5.73 -17.89
N GLU A 142 -22.21 -4.60 -17.30
CA GLU A 142 -21.64 -3.31 -17.66
C GLU A 142 -21.00 -2.64 -16.46
N ILE A 143 -19.81 -2.05 -16.68
CA ILE A 143 -19.18 -1.17 -15.70
C ILE A 143 -19.67 0.24 -15.99
N THR A 144 -20.42 0.82 -15.04
CA THR A 144 -21.10 2.09 -15.22
C THR A 144 -21.23 2.86 -13.90
N ARG A 145 -21.35 4.17 -14.00
CA ARG A 145 -21.71 5.05 -12.89
C ARG A 145 -23.21 5.05 -12.59
N GLU A 146 -24.03 4.67 -13.56
CA GLU A 146 -25.48 4.63 -13.43
C GLU A 146 -25.93 3.37 -12.68
N LEU A 147 -26.01 3.47 -11.36
CA LEU A 147 -26.38 2.37 -10.47
C LEU A 147 -27.78 2.58 -9.89
N PRO A 148 -28.63 1.54 -9.86
CA PRO A 148 -29.95 1.64 -9.28
C PRO A 148 -29.85 1.84 -7.74
N ASN A 149 -30.71 2.68 -7.20
CA ASN A 149 -30.86 2.93 -5.76
C ASN A 149 -29.58 3.42 -5.04
N THR A 150 -28.70 4.12 -5.76
CA THR A 150 -27.44 4.64 -5.21
C THR A 150 -27.50 6.17 -5.15
N GLY A 151 -27.20 6.75 -3.99
CA GLY A 151 -27.18 8.21 -3.80
C GLY A 151 -25.92 8.85 -4.39
N ASP A 152 -26.02 10.11 -4.79
CA ASP A 152 -24.93 10.90 -5.38
C ASP A 152 -23.67 10.99 -4.51
N ASP A 153 -23.84 10.98 -3.20
CA ASP A 153 -22.72 11.01 -2.25
C ASP A 153 -21.80 9.79 -2.36
N THR A 154 -22.37 8.63 -2.69
CA THR A 154 -21.62 7.38 -2.87
C THR A 154 -20.88 7.33 -4.21
N LEU A 155 -21.35 8.12 -5.19
CA LEU A 155 -20.81 8.18 -6.55
C LEU A 155 -19.78 9.30 -6.75
N LYS A 156 -19.53 10.14 -5.74
CA LYS A 156 -18.69 11.35 -5.86
C LYS A 156 -17.25 11.07 -6.29
N ASN A 157 -16.70 9.92 -5.90
CA ASN A 157 -15.31 9.52 -6.17
C ASN A 157 -15.17 8.69 -7.45
N LEU A 158 -16.29 8.39 -8.16
CA LEU A 158 -16.28 7.65 -9.42
C LEU A 158 -16.16 8.62 -10.60
N ASP A 159 -15.43 8.18 -11.62
CA ASP A 159 -15.37 8.86 -12.92
C ASP A 159 -16.64 8.61 -13.76
N GLU A 160 -16.65 9.09 -15.01
CA GLU A 160 -17.77 8.92 -15.95
C GLU A 160 -17.99 7.44 -16.32
N ASP A 161 -16.94 6.63 -16.28
CA ASP A 161 -16.97 5.19 -16.56
C ASP A 161 -17.39 4.35 -15.35
N GLY A 162 -17.67 4.96 -14.19
CA GLY A 162 -18.03 4.26 -12.97
C GLY A 162 -16.85 3.63 -12.22
N ILE A 163 -15.63 4.09 -12.48
CA ILE A 163 -14.39 3.61 -11.86
C ILE A 163 -13.88 4.67 -10.89
N ILE A 164 -13.34 4.24 -9.75
CA ILE A 164 -12.84 5.17 -8.74
C ILE A 164 -11.61 5.94 -9.21
N CYS A 165 -11.54 7.24 -8.86
CA CYS A 165 -10.43 8.11 -9.23
C CYS A 165 -9.18 7.80 -8.39
N ILE A 166 -8.00 7.88 -9.03
CA ILE A 166 -6.71 7.80 -8.34
C ILE A 166 -6.60 8.95 -7.35
N GLY A 167 -6.14 8.66 -6.13
CA GLY A 167 -6.00 9.62 -5.04
C GLY A 167 -7.23 9.74 -4.15
N ALA A 168 -8.35 9.09 -4.48
CA ALA A 168 -9.54 9.07 -3.63
C ALA A 168 -9.24 8.32 -2.32
N GLU A 169 -9.76 8.84 -1.23
CA GLU A 169 -9.76 8.18 0.06
C GLU A 169 -11.03 7.34 0.18
N VAL A 170 -10.87 6.09 0.59
CA VAL A 170 -11.93 5.09 0.61
C VAL A 170 -12.12 4.51 2.00
N HIS A 171 -13.39 4.24 2.32
CA HIS A 171 -13.83 3.65 3.58
C HIS A 171 -14.63 2.37 3.32
N PRO A 172 -14.85 1.52 4.35
CA PRO A 172 -15.63 0.30 4.20
C PRO A 172 -17.02 0.58 3.60
N GLY A 173 -17.37 -0.13 2.54
CA GLY A 173 -18.65 0.02 1.84
C GLY A 173 -18.65 1.00 0.67
N ASP A 174 -17.61 1.82 0.50
CA ASP A 174 -17.48 2.70 -0.68
C ASP A 174 -17.35 1.88 -1.96
N ILE A 175 -17.87 2.42 -3.06
CA ILE A 175 -17.83 1.78 -4.37
C ILE A 175 -16.47 2.04 -5.01
N LEU A 176 -15.78 0.96 -5.40
CA LEU A 176 -14.53 1.01 -6.17
C LEU A 176 -14.79 0.97 -7.66
N VAL A 177 -15.69 0.08 -8.08
CA VAL A 177 -16.09 -0.08 -9.48
C VAL A 177 -17.60 -0.31 -9.51
N GLY A 178 -18.31 0.59 -10.15
CA GLY A 178 -19.75 0.45 -10.37
C GLY A 178 -20.03 -0.62 -11.44
N LYS A 179 -20.78 -1.66 -11.09
CA LYS A 179 -21.16 -2.73 -12.00
C LYS A 179 -22.64 -3.00 -11.92
N ALA A 180 -23.28 -3.06 -13.09
CA ALA A 180 -24.68 -3.41 -13.25
C ALA A 180 -24.80 -4.76 -13.97
N THR A 181 -25.57 -5.68 -13.38
CA THR A 181 -25.85 -7.00 -13.95
C THR A 181 -27.32 -7.10 -14.33
N PRO A 182 -27.69 -7.56 -15.55
CA PRO A 182 -29.06 -7.74 -15.93
C PRO A 182 -29.81 -8.75 -15.03
N LYS A 183 -31.02 -8.40 -14.56
CA LYS A 183 -31.89 -9.31 -13.80
C LYS A 183 -32.62 -10.29 -14.68
N GLY A 184 -32.80 -11.52 -14.19
CA GLY A 184 -33.68 -12.52 -14.81
C GLY A 184 -35.16 -12.30 -14.45
N GLU A 185 -36.07 -12.74 -15.30
CA GLU A 185 -37.54 -12.63 -15.09
C GLU A 185 -38.01 -13.29 -13.77
N THR A 186 -37.28 -14.28 -13.27
CA THR A 186 -37.60 -14.99 -12.02
C THR A 186 -37.21 -14.24 -10.76
N GLU A 187 -36.37 -13.22 -10.87
CA GLU A 187 -35.88 -12.41 -9.73
C GLU A 187 -36.68 -11.13 -9.51
N LEU A 188 -37.71 -10.88 -10.37
CA LEU A 188 -38.58 -9.71 -10.24
C LEU A 188 -39.55 -9.86 -9.08
N THR A 189 -39.66 -8.81 -8.24
CA THR A 189 -40.73 -8.74 -7.25
C THR A 189 -42.09 -8.64 -7.89
N PRO A 190 -43.20 -9.02 -7.23
CA PRO A 190 -44.55 -8.89 -7.77
C PRO A 190 -44.90 -7.46 -8.21
N GLU A 191 -44.39 -6.44 -7.49
CA GLU A 191 -44.58 -5.03 -7.82
C GLU A 191 -43.82 -4.62 -9.09
N GLU A 192 -42.58 -5.06 -9.24
CA GLU A 192 -41.75 -4.84 -10.42
C GLU A 192 -42.38 -5.51 -11.70
N ARG A 193 -42.97 -6.71 -11.55
CA ARG A 193 -43.69 -7.37 -12.61
C ARG A 193 -44.93 -6.58 -13.05
N LEU A 194 -45.64 -6.00 -12.07
CA LEU A 194 -46.82 -5.18 -12.35
C LEU A 194 -46.45 -3.87 -13.08
N LEU A 195 -45.40 -3.22 -12.64
CA LEU A 195 -44.87 -2.00 -13.30
C LEU A 195 -44.41 -2.28 -14.71
N ARG A 196 -43.73 -3.41 -14.95
CA ARG A 196 -43.34 -3.85 -16.30
C ARG A 196 -44.55 -4.09 -17.22
N ALA A 197 -45.61 -4.70 -16.70
CA ALA A 197 -46.85 -4.93 -17.46
C ALA A 197 -47.58 -3.62 -17.83
N ILE A 198 -47.43 -2.57 -17.03
CA ILE A 198 -48.11 -1.27 -17.23
C ILE A 198 -47.28 -0.35 -18.14
N PHE A 199 -45.95 -0.28 -17.95
CA PHE A 199 -45.09 0.69 -18.63
C PHE A 199 -44.27 0.13 -19.79
N GLY A 200 -44.29 -1.20 -20.00
CA GLY A 200 -43.58 -1.89 -21.11
C GLY A 200 -42.10 -2.11 -20.87
N ASP A 201 -41.46 -2.90 -21.76
CA ASP A 201 -40.08 -3.40 -21.67
C ASP A 201 -38.96 -2.34 -21.85
N LYS A 202 -39.17 -1.07 -21.55
CA LYS A 202 -38.25 -0.01 -21.94
C LYS A 202 -37.03 0.16 -21.01
N GLU A 203 -37.03 -0.38 -19.79
CA GLU A 203 -35.88 -0.35 -18.92
C GLU A 203 -35.46 -1.79 -18.58
N ARG A 204 -34.26 -2.19 -19.02
CA ARG A 204 -33.63 -3.40 -18.51
C ARG A 204 -33.39 -3.22 -17.03
N GLU A 205 -34.14 -3.95 -16.21
CA GLU A 205 -33.86 -3.96 -14.79
C GLU A 205 -32.49 -4.57 -14.55
N VAL A 206 -31.64 -3.80 -13.94
CA VAL A 206 -30.29 -4.18 -13.56
C VAL A 206 -30.18 -4.28 -12.05
N ARG A 207 -29.33 -5.18 -11.60
CA ARG A 207 -28.95 -5.33 -10.19
C ARG A 207 -27.59 -4.69 -9.98
N ASP A 208 -27.42 -3.95 -8.89
CA ASP A 208 -26.12 -3.46 -8.44
C ASP A 208 -25.26 -4.64 -7.96
N THR A 209 -24.17 -4.89 -8.67
CA THR A 209 -23.14 -5.89 -8.35
C THR A 209 -21.77 -5.23 -8.24
N SER A 210 -21.75 -3.96 -7.89
CA SER A 210 -20.54 -3.15 -7.78
C SER A 210 -19.54 -3.75 -6.80
N LEU A 211 -18.26 -3.59 -7.13
CA LEU A 211 -17.18 -3.91 -6.23
C LEU A 211 -17.08 -2.82 -5.16
N ARG A 212 -17.20 -3.22 -3.90
CA ARG A 212 -17.12 -2.32 -2.75
C ARG A 212 -15.92 -2.65 -1.88
N VAL A 213 -15.43 -1.63 -1.15
CA VAL A 213 -14.36 -1.82 -0.15
C VAL A 213 -14.85 -2.78 0.93
N PRO A 214 -14.11 -3.86 1.21
CA PRO A 214 -14.46 -4.81 2.26
C PRO A 214 -14.54 -4.16 3.64
N HIS A 215 -15.28 -4.80 4.53
CA HIS A 215 -15.41 -4.33 5.90
C HIS A 215 -14.06 -4.41 6.65
N GLY A 216 -13.71 -3.31 7.33
CA GLY A 216 -12.44 -3.20 8.07
C GLY A 216 -11.26 -2.68 7.24
N GLU A 217 -11.44 -2.44 5.96
CA GLU A 217 -10.40 -1.90 5.10
C GLU A 217 -10.66 -0.43 4.76
N CYS A 218 -9.61 0.37 4.77
CA CYS A 218 -9.64 1.77 4.39
C CYS A 218 -8.28 2.17 3.80
N GLY A 219 -8.24 3.20 3.00
CA GLY A 219 -6.98 3.63 2.42
C GLY A 219 -7.14 4.67 1.32
N LYS A 220 -6.10 4.78 0.51
CA LYS A 220 -6.06 5.69 -0.63
C LYS A 220 -5.80 4.94 -1.92
N VAL A 221 -6.58 5.23 -2.96
CA VAL A 221 -6.37 4.64 -4.30
C VAL A 221 -5.08 5.19 -4.88
N VAL A 222 -4.13 4.28 -5.18
CA VAL A 222 -2.79 4.65 -5.71
C VAL A 222 -2.66 4.39 -7.20
N ASP A 223 -3.38 3.39 -7.71
CA ASP A 223 -3.36 3.05 -9.14
C ASP A 223 -4.66 2.37 -9.56
N VAL A 224 -5.02 2.54 -10.82
CA VAL A 224 -6.18 1.87 -11.45
C VAL A 224 -5.76 1.40 -12.83
N LYS A 225 -5.98 0.12 -13.13
CA LYS A 225 -5.68 -0.46 -14.45
C LYS A 225 -6.95 -1.01 -15.06
N VAL A 226 -7.22 -0.61 -16.28
CA VAL A 226 -8.39 -1.04 -17.06
C VAL A 226 -7.90 -1.84 -18.26
N PHE A 227 -8.38 -3.06 -18.38
CA PHE A 227 -8.10 -3.96 -19.49
C PHE A 227 -9.41 -4.21 -20.26
N THR A 228 -9.37 -4.07 -21.58
CA THR A 228 -10.53 -4.28 -22.44
C THR A 228 -10.16 -5.11 -23.66
N ARG A 229 -11.09 -5.93 -24.14
CA ARG A 229 -10.89 -6.66 -25.40
C ARG A 229 -10.72 -5.75 -26.60
N GLU A 230 -11.35 -4.59 -26.57
CA GLU A 230 -11.25 -3.61 -27.64
C GLU A 230 -9.82 -3.08 -27.80
N ASN A 231 -9.08 -2.97 -26.71
CA ASN A 231 -7.67 -2.57 -26.70
C ASN A 231 -6.70 -3.71 -27.09
N GLY A 232 -7.21 -4.94 -27.30
CA GLY A 232 -6.39 -6.09 -27.63
C GLY A 232 -5.79 -6.81 -26.42
N ASP A 233 -6.26 -6.52 -25.21
CA ASP A 233 -5.77 -7.18 -24.00
C ASP A 233 -6.24 -8.65 -23.95
N GLU A 234 -5.34 -9.54 -23.49
CA GLU A 234 -5.67 -10.94 -23.29
C GLU A 234 -6.49 -11.13 -22.02
N LEU A 235 -7.80 -11.26 -22.17
CA LEU A 235 -8.76 -11.51 -21.10
C LEU A 235 -9.26 -12.95 -21.13
N GLN A 236 -9.70 -13.43 -19.97
CA GLN A 236 -10.32 -14.75 -19.85
C GLN A 236 -11.55 -14.86 -20.77
N PRO A 237 -11.88 -16.08 -21.27
CA PRO A 237 -13.08 -16.28 -22.08
C PRO A 237 -14.34 -15.79 -21.37
N GLY A 238 -15.15 -14.99 -22.09
CA GLY A 238 -16.39 -14.41 -21.54
C GLY A 238 -16.22 -13.10 -20.76
N VAL A 239 -14.99 -12.64 -20.51
CA VAL A 239 -14.73 -11.34 -19.86
C VAL A 239 -14.54 -10.27 -20.94
N ASN A 240 -15.26 -9.16 -20.85
CA ASN A 240 -15.17 -8.04 -21.79
C ASN A 240 -14.31 -6.89 -21.25
N LYS A 241 -14.41 -6.61 -19.96
CA LYS A 241 -13.65 -5.56 -19.26
C LYS A 241 -13.20 -6.06 -17.90
N LEU A 242 -11.95 -5.78 -17.54
CA LEU A 242 -11.37 -6.08 -16.24
C LEU A 242 -10.79 -4.81 -15.65
N VAL A 243 -11.18 -4.47 -14.45
CA VAL A 243 -10.65 -3.32 -13.71
C VAL A 243 -9.93 -3.80 -12.46
N ARG A 244 -8.68 -3.37 -12.29
CA ARG A 244 -7.88 -3.58 -11.08
C ARG A 244 -7.67 -2.27 -10.37
N VAL A 245 -8.05 -2.23 -9.11
CA VAL A 245 -7.89 -1.07 -8.25
C VAL A 245 -6.89 -1.41 -7.16
N TYR A 246 -5.88 -0.55 -6.98
CA TYR A 246 -4.85 -0.70 -5.96
C TYR A 246 -5.08 0.33 -4.86
N ILE A 247 -5.25 -0.15 -3.63
CA ILE A 247 -5.49 0.68 -2.45
C ILE A 247 -4.32 0.55 -1.50
N ALA A 248 -3.68 1.68 -1.18
CA ALA A 248 -2.62 1.75 -0.18
C ALA A 248 -3.22 2.03 1.19
N GLN A 249 -2.91 1.17 2.14
CA GLN A 249 -3.28 1.28 3.54
C GLN A 249 -2.03 1.54 4.38
N LYS A 250 -2.08 2.58 5.22
CA LYS A 250 -1.04 2.89 6.18
C LYS A 250 -1.39 2.22 7.51
N ARG A 251 -0.58 1.24 7.93
CA ARG A 251 -0.78 0.51 9.18
C ARG A 251 0.25 0.96 10.20
N LYS A 252 -0.24 1.58 11.27
CA LYS A 252 0.56 1.95 12.44
C LYS A 252 0.66 0.77 13.38
N ILE A 253 1.71 0.77 14.21
CA ILE A 253 1.87 -0.25 15.24
C ILE A 253 0.79 -0.12 16.32
N HIS A 254 0.23 -1.25 16.74
CA HIS A 254 -0.84 -1.32 17.74
C HIS A 254 -0.53 -2.37 18.81
N GLU A 255 -1.30 -2.34 19.88
CA GLU A 255 -1.30 -3.42 20.89
C GLU A 255 -1.71 -4.74 20.22
N GLY A 256 -0.97 -5.80 20.53
CA GLY A 256 -1.13 -7.11 19.91
C GLY A 256 -0.24 -7.38 18.69
N ASP A 257 0.46 -6.40 18.16
CA ASP A 257 1.41 -6.60 17.06
C ASP A 257 2.67 -7.32 17.52
N LYS A 258 3.25 -8.14 16.65
CA LYS A 258 4.48 -8.86 16.90
C LYS A 258 5.69 -8.03 16.49
N MET A 259 6.66 -7.95 17.39
CA MET A 259 7.96 -7.32 17.15
C MET A 259 9.10 -8.25 17.50
N ALA A 260 10.27 -7.99 16.93
CA ALA A 260 11.47 -8.74 17.25
C ALA A 260 12.72 -7.84 17.15
N GLY A 261 13.73 -8.14 17.96
CA GLY A 261 15.07 -7.65 17.77
C GLY A 261 15.90 -8.62 16.93
N ARG A 262 17.24 -8.42 16.91
CA ARG A 262 18.20 -9.25 16.17
C ARG A 262 18.68 -10.50 16.91
N HIS A 263 18.25 -10.71 18.15
CA HIS A 263 18.83 -11.69 19.08
C HIS A 263 17.84 -12.80 19.49
N GLY A 264 16.81 -13.06 18.67
CA GLY A 264 15.78 -14.07 18.98
C GLY A 264 14.73 -13.61 19.99
N ASN A 265 14.74 -12.37 20.39
CA ASN A 265 13.81 -11.74 21.32
C ASN A 265 12.53 -11.29 20.55
N LYS A 266 11.66 -12.23 20.28
CA LYS A 266 10.35 -11.97 19.67
C LYS A 266 9.30 -11.79 20.75
N GLY A 267 8.45 -10.80 20.60
CA GLY A 267 7.40 -10.50 21.56
C GLY A 267 6.20 -9.83 20.94
N VAL A 268 5.16 -9.65 21.74
CA VAL A 268 3.93 -8.97 21.36
C VAL A 268 3.85 -7.64 22.11
N VAL A 269 3.41 -6.60 21.42
CA VAL A 269 3.15 -5.30 22.04
C VAL A 269 1.99 -5.46 23.02
N SER A 270 2.28 -5.27 24.30
CA SER A 270 1.29 -5.39 25.37
C SER A 270 0.51 -4.10 25.56
N ARG A 271 1.20 -2.97 25.48
CA ARG A 271 0.60 -1.65 25.66
C ARG A 271 1.39 -0.56 24.96
N VAL A 272 0.67 0.46 24.50
CA VAL A 272 1.22 1.73 24.01
C VAL A 272 0.94 2.78 25.08
N MET A 273 2.00 3.32 25.69
CA MET A 273 1.90 4.30 26.77
C MET A 273 2.18 5.71 26.28
N ARG A 274 1.59 6.69 26.97
CA ARG A 274 1.90 8.09 26.72
C ARG A 274 3.37 8.39 27.01
N LYS A 275 3.93 9.36 26.31
CA LYS A 275 5.31 9.79 26.46
C LYS A 275 5.64 10.18 27.90
N GLU A 276 4.69 10.83 28.57
CA GLU A 276 4.84 11.33 29.97
C GLU A 276 4.90 10.19 31.00
N ASP A 277 4.29 9.05 30.69
CA ASP A 277 4.21 7.88 31.58
C ASP A 277 5.40 6.92 31.37
N MET A 278 6.24 7.16 30.37
CA MET A 278 7.41 6.33 30.10
C MET A 278 8.58 6.65 31.05
N PRO A 279 9.45 5.66 31.34
CA PRO A 279 10.72 5.93 32.02
C PRO A 279 11.54 6.95 31.22
N PHE A 280 12.35 7.75 31.91
CA PHE A 280 13.17 8.78 31.28
C PHE A 280 14.59 8.79 31.80
N LEU A 281 15.51 9.29 30.99
CA LEU A 281 16.90 9.48 31.34
C LEU A 281 17.08 10.73 32.26
N PRO A 282 18.25 10.88 32.94
CA PRO A 282 18.50 12.05 33.79
C PRO A 282 18.38 13.41 33.09
N ASP A 283 18.50 13.45 31.76
CA ASP A 283 18.32 14.63 30.92
C ASP A 283 16.87 14.91 30.55
N GLY A 284 15.94 14.05 31.01
CA GLY A 284 14.52 14.15 30.71
C GLY A 284 14.09 13.46 29.40
N THR A 285 14.99 12.84 28.65
CA THR A 285 14.65 12.11 27.40
C THR A 285 13.87 10.85 27.74
N PRO A 286 12.61 10.68 27.22
CA PRO A 286 11.83 9.50 27.50
C PRO A 286 12.35 8.29 26.73
N VAL A 287 12.21 7.11 27.32
CA VAL A 287 12.52 5.84 26.69
C VAL A 287 11.41 5.46 25.71
N GLN A 288 11.76 4.91 24.57
CA GLN A 288 10.83 4.56 23.51
C GLN A 288 10.26 3.14 23.63
N ILE A 289 11.08 2.20 24.15
CA ILE A 289 10.67 0.81 24.37
C ILE A 289 11.16 0.34 25.73
N VAL A 290 10.34 -0.41 26.47
CA VAL A 290 10.75 -1.08 27.71
C VAL A 290 10.61 -2.59 27.52
N LEU A 291 11.73 -3.30 27.73
CA LEU A 291 11.84 -4.74 27.61
C LEU A 291 12.16 -5.39 28.98
N ASN A 292 11.73 -6.65 29.14
CA ASN A 292 12.05 -7.42 30.31
C ASN A 292 13.54 -7.81 30.32
N PRO A 293 14.29 -7.50 31.39
CA PRO A 293 15.70 -7.85 31.47
C PRO A 293 15.96 -9.38 31.49
N LEU A 294 14.99 -10.19 31.89
CA LEU A 294 15.11 -11.66 31.92
C LEU A 294 15.30 -12.25 30.51
N GLY A 295 14.86 -11.55 29.46
CA GLY A 295 15.08 -11.97 28.08
C GLY A 295 16.53 -11.86 27.62
N VAL A 296 17.36 -11.00 28.25
CA VAL A 296 18.75 -10.77 27.84
C VAL A 296 19.65 -11.98 28.07
N PRO A 297 19.74 -12.57 29.29
CA PRO A 297 20.63 -13.70 29.52
C PRO A 297 20.17 -15.01 28.86
N SER A 298 18.91 -15.12 28.50
CA SER A 298 18.35 -16.31 27.86
C SER A 298 18.42 -16.29 26.32
N ARG A 299 18.86 -15.18 25.73
CA ARG A 299 18.93 -14.99 24.27
C ARG A 299 20.41 -14.85 23.80
N MET A 300 20.59 -14.81 22.49
CA MET A 300 21.91 -14.66 21.86
C MET A 300 22.63 -13.38 22.36
#